data_109754d73ea45dd5cdcf5a82d581b231
#
_entry.id   109754d73ea45dd5cdcf5a82d581b231
#
_cell.length_a   1.000
_cell.length_b   1.000
_cell.length_c   1.000
_cell.angle_alpha   90.00
_cell.angle_beta   90.00
_cell.angle_gamma   90.00
#
_symmetry.space_group_name_H-M   'P 1'
#
loop_
_entity.id
_entity.type
_entity.pdbx_description
1 polymer ?
#
loop_
_entity_poly.entity_id
_entity_poly.type
_entity_poly.pdbx_seq_one_letter_code
_entity_poly.pdbx_strand_id
1 'polypeptide(L)'
;MAHDEHHPDHPDHAGHRPRPHGTHAHGEGHAHDIDWSEMAPMLESQAELFAPLYERVTAWLAQEVTEPGLIVDAGSGPGVVACVFAEAFPGARVVAVDGTGPLLERAAERAARQGLADRFDTLTGDLPDVLKSLAYPADLLWASRSVHHLGDQQAALTAFAERLAPGGTLAVLEGGLPARFLPRDLGFGRPGLQARLDALEQEWFERMRAGLPGSVPVTEDWPALLTAAGLRHTRSRTFLLDLPAPVSDHARAHIATTLTRLRDTAAEDLDADDLATLDRLLDPADPAGVHRRPDVFVLAAHTVHTGVRPV
;
A
#
# COMPACT_ATOMS: atom_id res chain seq x y z
N MET A 1 -49.84 8.06 64.73
CA MET A 1 -51.02 8.71 64.14
C MET A 1 -50.79 8.54 62.66
N ALA A 2 -51.15 7.44 61.99
CA ALA A 2 -52.50 7.00 61.65
C ALA A 2 -53.18 7.95 60.64
N HIS A 3 -53.39 7.45 59.53
CA HIS A 3 -54.47 7.40 58.56
C HIS A 3 -53.96 7.65 57.12
N ASP A 4 -54.03 6.74 56.27
CA ASP A 4 -55.09 5.84 55.74
C ASP A 4 -55.57 6.32 54.36
N GLU A 5 -55.32 5.43 53.36
CA GLU A 5 -56.19 4.99 52.27
C GLU A 5 -56.81 6.01 51.29
N HIS A 6 -56.54 5.85 49.98
CA HIS A 6 -57.54 5.27 49.06
C HIS A 6 -56.99 5.12 47.65
N HIS A 7 -57.05 3.87 47.12
CA HIS A 7 -57.16 3.56 45.71
C HIS A 7 -58.63 3.66 45.28
N PRO A 8 -58.98 3.93 44.02
CA PRO A 8 -59.30 2.78 43.17
C PRO A 8 -59.02 2.88 41.67
N ASP A 9 -58.80 1.69 41.17
CA ASP A 9 -59.29 1.08 39.92
C ASP A 9 -58.94 1.56 38.51
N HIS A 10 -58.38 0.57 37.79
CA HIS A 10 -58.23 0.42 36.36
C HIS A 10 -59.55 0.50 35.56
N PRO A 11 -59.51 0.73 34.17
CA PRO A 11 -59.49 -0.43 33.28
C PRO A 11 -58.59 -0.32 32.05
N ASP A 12 -58.01 -1.44 31.70
CA ASP A 12 -57.88 -2.22 30.49
C ASP A 12 -57.78 -1.65 29.07
N HIS A 13 -56.78 -2.21 28.38
CA HIS A 13 -56.73 -2.66 26.98
C HIS A 13 -56.49 -1.62 25.85
N ALA A 14 -55.23 -1.68 25.31
CA ALA A 14 -55.08 -1.89 23.86
C ALA A 14 -53.67 -2.34 23.54
N GLY A 15 -53.55 -3.46 22.89
CA GLY A 15 -52.31 -4.16 22.56
C GLY A 15 -51.35 -3.36 21.68
N HIS A 16 -50.12 -3.26 22.12
CA HIS A 16 -48.99 -2.85 21.30
C HIS A 16 -48.31 -4.11 20.77
N ARG A 17 -48.49 -4.37 19.48
CA ARG A 17 -47.64 -5.31 18.75
C ARG A 17 -46.23 -4.80 18.72
N PRO A 18 -45.20 -5.61 19.01
CA PRO A 18 -43.82 -5.20 18.81
C PRO A 18 -43.56 -5.11 17.28
N ARG A 19 -43.04 -3.96 16.83
CA ARG A 19 -42.44 -3.81 15.50
C ARG A 19 -41.16 -4.63 15.48
N PRO A 20 -40.85 -5.32 14.37
CA PRO A 20 -39.58 -6.01 14.23
C PRO A 20 -38.47 -4.95 14.20
N HIS A 21 -37.52 -5.06 15.11
CA HIS A 21 -36.25 -4.35 15.04
C HIS A 21 -35.56 -4.82 13.76
N GLY A 22 -35.49 -3.94 12.77
CA GLY A 22 -34.58 -4.09 11.65
C GLY A 22 -33.17 -4.12 12.19
N THR A 23 -32.53 -5.26 12.09
CA THR A 23 -31.09 -5.40 12.23
C THR A 23 -30.46 -4.56 11.13
N HIS A 24 -30.00 -3.35 11.46
CA HIS A 24 -29.01 -2.68 10.66
C HIS A 24 -27.74 -3.54 10.76
N ALA A 25 -27.52 -4.34 9.72
CA ALA A 25 -26.22 -4.93 9.49
C ALA A 25 -25.26 -3.76 9.27
N HIS A 26 -24.46 -3.45 10.27
CA HIS A 26 -23.25 -2.67 10.10
C HIS A 26 -22.40 -3.46 9.13
N GLY A 27 -22.21 -2.95 7.91
CA GLY A 27 -21.29 -3.51 6.95
C GLY A 27 -19.89 -3.40 7.55
N GLU A 28 -19.40 -4.52 8.05
CA GLU A 28 -17.98 -4.73 8.30
C GLU A 28 -17.31 -4.77 6.92
N GLY A 29 -16.87 -3.60 6.43
CA GLY A 29 -16.02 -3.46 5.26
C GLY A 29 -14.67 -4.07 5.60
N HIS A 30 -14.51 -5.34 5.26
CA HIS A 30 -13.27 -6.07 5.47
C HIS A 30 -12.23 -5.63 4.45
N ALA A 31 -10.98 -5.47 4.87
CA ALA A 31 -9.83 -5.25 4.00
C ALA A 31 -9.64 -6.34 2.91
N HIS A 32 -10.45 -7.41 2.98
CA HIS A 32 -10.56 -8.48 2.00
C HIS A 32 -11.36 -8.11 0.73
N ASP A 33 -12.09 -6.99 0.71
CA ASP A 33 -12.96 -6.63 -0.40
C ASP A 33 -12.32 -5.62 -1.39
N ILE A 34 -11.00 -5.37 -1.30
CA ILE A 34 -10.34 -4.51 -2.29
C ILE A 34 -10.24 -5.27 -3.62
N ASP A 35 -10.96 -4.83 -4.63
CA ASP A 35 -10.76 -5.31 -6.00
C ASP A 35 -9.48 -4.70 -6.59
N TRP A 36 -8.37 -5.42 -6.43
CA TRP A 36 -7.07 -5.00 -6.93
C TRP A 36 -7.04 -4.84 -8.45
N SER A 37 -7.93 -5.51 -9.18
CA SER A 37 -8.01 -5.39 -10.63
C SER A 37 -8.54 -4.02 -11.05
N GLU A 38 -9.51 -3.48 -10.32
CA GLU A 38 -10.02 -2.13 -10.53
C GLU A 38 -8.99 -1.05 -10.17
N MET A 39 -8.09 -1.37 -9.23
CA MET A 39 -7.02 -0.47 -8.80
C MET A 39 -5.82 -0.43 -9.77
N ALA A 40 -5.77 -1.31 -10.75
CA ALA A 40 -4.62 -1.46 -11.66
C ALA A 40 -4.14 -0.13 -12.29
N PRO A 41 -5.01 0.74 -12.86
CA PRO A 41 -4.55 1.99 -13.45
C PRO A 41 -3.90 2.94 -12.44
N MET A 42 -4.40 2.95 -11.20
CA MET A 42 -3.82 3.77 -10.13
C MET A 42 -2.47 3.21 -9.69
N LEU A 43 -2.36 1.89 -9.53
CA LEU A 43 -1.11 1.22 -9.17
C LEU A 43 -0.02 1.44 -10.23
N GLU A 44 -0.38 1.33 -11.51
CA GLU A 44 0.52 1.64 -12.63
C GLU A 44 0.99 3.09 -12.60
N SER A 45 0.05 4.03 -12.55
CA SER A 45 0.34 5.46 -12.52
C SER A 45 1.22 5.84 -11.34
N GLN A 46 0.96 5.28 -10.15
CA GLN A 46 1.78 5.49 -8.96
C GLN A 46 3.20 4.95 -9.18
N ALA A 47 3.33 3.70 -9.61
CA ALA A 47 4.63 3.08 -9.79
C ALA A 47 5.46 3.77 -10.88
N GLU A 48 4.83 4.23 -11.96
CA GLU A 48 5.47 5.03 -13.01
C GLU A 48 5.94 6.40 -12.51
N LEU A 49 5.13 7.08 -11.68
CA LEU A 49 5.53 8.33 -11.04
C LEU A 49 6.75 8.14 -10.13
N PHE A 50 6.83 7.00 -9.47
CA PHE A 50 7.92 6.63 -8.57
C PHE A 50 9.09 5.93 -9.28
N ALA A 51 9.04 5.71 -10.60
CA ALA A 51 10.10 5.04 -11.36
C ALA A 51 11.51 5.61 -11.10
N PRO A 52 11.73 6.95 -11.03
CA PRO A 52 13.06 7.48 -10.73
C PRO A 52 13.59 7.11 -9.33
N LEU A 53 12.69 6.82 -8.38
CA LEU A 53 13.09 6.30 -7.08
C LEU A 53 13.47 4.82 -7.19
N TYR A 54 12.67 4.01 -7.90
CA TYR A 54 12.95 2.58 -8.09
C TYR A 54 14.24 2.35 -8.89
N GLU A 55 14.55 3.16 -9.89
CA GLU A 55 15.82 3.13 -10.62
C GLU A 55 17.02 3.33 -9.66
N ARG A 56 16.94 4.29 -8.73
CA ARG A 56 17.99 4.50 -7.73
C ARG A 56 18.09 3.36 -6.72
N VAL A 57 16.96 2.78 -6.32
CA VAL A 57 16.92 1.57 -5.48
C VAL A 57 17.63 0.43 -6.19
N THR A 58 17.27 0.17 -7.44
CA THR A 58 17.84 -0.92 -8.25
C THR A 58 19.34 -0.73 -8.48
N ALA A 59 19.77 0.51 -8.77
CA ALA A 59 21.18 0.84 -8.91
C ALA A 59 21.97 0.65 -7.58
N TRP A 60 21.33 0.84 -6.44
CA TRP A 60 21.94 0.53 -5.15
C TRP A 60 22.00 -0.96 -4.91
N LEU A 61 20.93 -1.71 -5.18
CA LEU A 61 20.91 -3.17 -5.04
C LEU A 61 21.93 -3.85 -5.95
N ALA A 62 22.17 -3.32 -7.15
CA ALA A 62 23.15 -3.83 -8.10
C ALA A 62 24.62 -3.74 -7.59
N GLN A 63 24.88 -2.96 -6.55
CA GLN A 63 26.20 -2.92 -5.89
C GLN A 63 26.38 -4.10 -4.90
N GLU A 64 25.31 -4.70 -4.45
CA GLU A 64 25.29 -5.76 -3.45
C GLU A 64 24.98 -7.12 -4.10
N VAL A 65 24.09 -7.14 -5.09
CA VAL A 65 23.67 -8.35 -5.81
C VAL A 65 24.31 -8.34 -7.18
N THR A 66 25.38 -9.10 -7.33
CA THR A 66 26.12 -9.17 -8.60
C THR A 66 25.62 -10.35 -9.42
N GLU A 67 25.26 -10.09 -10.70
CA GLU A 67 24.85 -11.08 -11.69
C GLU A 67 23.78 -12.07 -11.19
N PRO A 68 22.63 -11.62 -10.66
CA PRO A 68 21.58 -12.53 -10.22
C PRO A 68 21.04 -13.36 -11.41
N GLY A 69 20.86 -14.66 -11.21
CA GLY A 69 20.21 -15.53 -12.19
C GLY A 69 18.69 -15.43 -12.10
N LEU A 70 18.14 -15.32 -10.87
CA LEU A 70 16.72 -15.24 -10.62
C LEU A 70 16.38 -14.09 -9.67
N ILE A 71 15.51 -13.19 -10.14
CA ILE A 71 14.88 -12.13 -9.33
C ILE A 71 13.40 -12.43 -9.21
N VAL A 72 12.86 -12.32 -7.99
CA VAL A 72 11.43 -12.50 -7.70
C VAL A 72 10.87 -11.18 -7.16
N ASP A 73 9.82 -10.67 -7.76
CA ASP A 73 9.04 -9.52 -7.27
C ASP A 73 7.76 -10.04 -6.60
N ALA A 74 7.76 -10.07 -5.27
CA ALA A 74 6.68 -10.63 -4.46
C ALA A 74 5.63 -9.57 -4.08
N GLY A 75 4.45 -9.67 -4.66
CA GLY A 75 3.41 -8.63 -4.64
C GLY A 75 3.69 -7.59 -5.73
N SER A 76 3.96 -8.06 -6.94
CA SER A 76 4.43 -7.24 -8.07
C SER A 76 3.38 -6.28 -8.62
N GLY A 77 2.10 -6.52 -8.31
CA GLY A 77 1.01 -5.79 -8.93
C GLY A 77 1.12 -5.81 -10.47
N PRO A 78 0.95 -4.67 -11.17
CA PRO A 78 1.03 -4.58 -12.63
C PRO A 78 2.47 -4.61 -13.19
N GLY A 79 3.47 -5.02 -12.41
CA GLY A 79 4.81 -5.38 -12.85
C GLY A 79 5.72 -4.22 -13.24
N VAL A 80 5.41 -2.99 -12.86
CA VAL A 80 6.25 -1.82 -13.20
C VAL A 80 7.66 -1.99 -12.61
N VAL A 81 7.76 -2.35 -11.33
CA VAL A 81 9.06 -2.53 -10.65
C VAL A 81 9.77 -3.78 -11.13
N ALA A 82 9.03 -4.87 -11.38
CA ALA A 82 9.58 -6.09 -11.98
C ALA A 82 10.27 -5.80 -13.33
N CYS A 83 9.66 -4.94 -14.17
CA CYS A 83 10.28 -4.50 -15.42
C CYS A 83 11.54 -3.65 -15.20
N VAL A 84 11.56 -2.76 -14.20
CA VAL A 84 12.76 -1.99 -13.83
C VAL A 84 13.91 -2.93 -13.43
N PHE A 85 13.63 -3.98 -12.67
CA PHE A 85 14.64 -5.02 -12.36
C PHE A 85 15.09 -5.76 -13.62
N ALA A 86 14.16 -6.14 -14.48
CA ALA A 86 14.51 -6.83 -15.71
C ALA A 86 15.40 -6.00 -16.64
N GLU A 87 15.22 -4.69 -16.72
CA GLU A 87 16.07 -3.78 -17.48
C GLU A 87 17.46 -3.63 -16.84
N ALA A 88 17.51 -3.47 -15.51
CA ALA A 88 18.76 -3.23 -14.78
C ALA A 88 19.65 -4.47 -14.68
N PHE A 89 19.06 -5.68 -14.72
CA PHE A 89 19.78 -6.96 -14.66
C PHE A 89 19.55 -7.79 -15.92
N PRO A 90 20.19 -7.46 -17.04
CA PRO A 90 19.93 -8.08 -18.35
C PRO A 90 20.22 -9.57 -18.39
N GLY A 91 21.05 -10.11 -17.50
CA GLY A 91 21.33 -11.54 -17.35
C GLY A 91 20.33 -12.31 -16.49
N ALA A 92 19.46 -11.60 -15.75
CA ALA A 92 18.52 -12.23 -14.84
C ALA A 92 17.21 -12.64 -15.52
N ARG A 93 16.62 -13.72 -15.03
CA ARG A 93 15.20 -14.02 -15.20
C ARG A 93 14.43 -13.33 -14.08
N VAL A 94 13.31 -12.70 -14.41
CA VAL A 94 12.45 -12.04 -13.43
C VAL A 94 11.11 -12.75 -13.36
N VAL A 95 10.64 -13.04 -12.15
CA VAL A 95 9.33 -13.62 -11.89
C VAL A 95 8.50 -12.63 -11.09
N ALA A 96 7.45 -12.10 -11.71
CA ALA A 96 6.44 -11.27 -11.05
C ALA A 96 5.41 -12.17 -10.37
N VAL A 97 5.21 -11.99 -9.06
CA VAL A 97 4.32 -12.81 -8.24
C VAL A 97 3.23 -11.95 -7.64
N ASP A 98 1.96 -12.31 -7.84
CA ASP A 98 0.81 -11.62 -7.26
C ASP A 98 -0.38 -12.57 -7.11
N GLY A 99 -1.28 -12.29 -6.15
CA GLY A 99 -2.54 -13.01 -5.99
C GLY A 99 -3.57 -12.71 -7.08
N THR A 100 -3.42 -11.59 -7.78
CA THR A 100 -4.41 -11.02 -8.70
C THR A 100 -3.99 -11.28 -10.16
N GLY A 101 -4.58 -12.31 -10.78
CA GLY A 101 -4.27 -12.68 -12.17
C GLY A 101 -4.33 -11.53 -13.18
N PRO A 102 -5.38 -10.68 -13.19
CA PRO A 102 -5.46 -9.50 -14.07
C PRO A 102 -4.31 -8.50 -13.92
N LEU A 103 -3.71 -8.35 -12.74
CA LEU A 103 -2.51 -7.53 -12.56
C LEU A 103 -1.29 -8.16 -13.23
N LEU A 104 -1.16 -9.49 -13.13
CA LEU A 104 -0.07 -10.22 -13.78
C LEU A 104 -0.20 -10.25 -15.30
N GLU A 105 -1.41 -10.25 -15.85
CA GLU A 105 -1.63 -10.09 -17.29
C GLU A 105 -1.07 -8.73 -17.75
N ARG A 106 -1.33 -7.66 -17.03
CA ARG A 106 -0.76 -6.33 -17.31
C ARG A 106 0.77 -6.32 -17.17
N ALA A 107 1.31 -7.03 -16.17
CA ALA A 107 2.75 -7.15 -15.99
C ALA A 107 3.41 -7.84 -17.21
N ALA A 108 2.83 -8.96 -17.69
CA ALA A 108 3.30 -9.67 -18.87
C ALA A 108 3.19 -8.80 -20.14
N GLU A 109 2.07 -8.12 -20.34
CA GLU A 109 1.90 -7.18 -21.46
C GLU A 109 2.92 -6.04 -21.42
N ARG A 110 3.20 -5.47 -20.24
CA ARG A 110 4.23 -4.43 -20.04
C ARG A 110 5.60 -4.97 -20.43
N ALA A 111 5.98 -6.13 -19.92
CA ALA A 111 7.24 -6.78 -20.24
C ALA A 111 7.38 -7.06 -21.75
N ALA A 112 6.31 -7.51 -22.39
CA ALA A 112 6.30 -7.72 -23.84
C ALA A 112 6.50 -6.42 -24.64
N ARG A 113 5.82 -5.34 -24.24
CA ARG A 113 5.98 -4.01 -24.89
C ARG A 113 7.41 -3.47 -24.75
N GLN A 114 8.12 -3.82 -23.67
CA GLN A 114 9.50 -3.40 -23.39
C GLN A 114 10.55 -4.39 -23.94
N GLY A 115 10.13 -5.47 -24.62
CA GLY A 115 11.06 -6.46 -25.18
C GLY A 115 11.72 -7.37 -24.15
N LEU A 116 11.07 -7.56 -23.00
CA LEU A 116 11.57 -8.32 -21.84
C LEU A 116 10.97 -9.74 -21.75
N ALA A 117 10.03 -10.11 -22.64
CA ALA A 117 9.21 -11.31 -22.53
C ALA A 117 10.01 -12.62 -22.43
N ASP A 118 11.19 -12.72 -23.06
CA ASP A 118 12.00 -13.95 -23.08
C ASP A 118 12.58 -14.32 -21.70
N ARG A 119 12.60 -13.37 -20.76
CA ARG A 119 13.18 -13.53 -19.42
C ARG A 119 12.29 -12.98 -18.32
N PHE A 120 11.01 -12.80 -18.62
CA PHE A 120 9.99 -12.33 -17.67
C PHE A 120 8.88 -13.37 -17.58
N ASP A 121 8.61 -13.85 -16.38
CA ASP A 121 7.53 -14.78 -16.09
C ASP A 121 6.57 -14.19 -15.05
N THR A 122 5.39 -14.77 -14.97
CA THR A 122 4.40 -14.46 -13.93
C THR A 122 4.02 -15.72 -13.16
N LEU A 123 3.74 -15.55 -11.87
CA LEU A 123 3.31 -16.63 -10.98
C LEU A 123 2.14 -16.13 -10.12
N THR A 124 0.94 -16.70 -10.37
CA THR A 124 -0.28 -16.32 -9.63
C THR A 124 -0.44 -17.16 -8.38
N GLY A 125 -0.71 -16.53 -7.26
CA GLY A 125 -1.06 -17.16 -5.99
C GLY A 125 -0.75 -16.32 -4.77
N ASP A 126 -1.23 -16.79 -3.63
CA ASP A 126 -1.14 -16.05 -2.37
C ASP A 126 0.24 -16.14 -1.74
N LEU A 127 0.78 -14.99 -1.35
CA LEU A 127 2.01 -14.91 -0.57
C LEU A 127 1.76 -15.33 0.89
N PRO A 128 2.73 -16.00 1.54
CA PRO A 128 4.03 -16.43 1.00
C PRO A 128 3.99 -17.79 0.31
N ASP A 129 2.87 -18.50 0.35
CA ASP A 129 2.80 -19.93 -0.01
C ASP A 129 3.12 -20.20 -1.47
N VAL A 130 2.70 -19.34 -2.37
CA VAL A 130 2.96 -19.49 -3.82
C VAL A 130 4.45 -19.57 -4.15
N LEU A 131 5.30 -18.95 -3.34
CA LEU A 131 6.75 -19.01 -3.55
C LEU A 131 7.34 -20.43 -3.44
N LYS A 132 6.63 -21.36 -2.79
CA LYS A 132 7.03 -22.77 -2.72
C LYS A 132 7.04 -23.46 -4.09
N SER A 133 6.30 -22.92 -5.06
CA SER A 133 6.23 -23.42 -6.43
C SER A 133 7.33 -22.88 -7.36
N LEU A 134 8.17 -21.96 -6.89
CA LEU A 134 9.34 -21.53 -7.66
C LEU A 134 10.28 -22.72 -7.92
N ALA A 135 10.70 -22.90 -9.18
CA ALA A 135 11.55 -23.99 -9.59
C ALA A 135 12.97 -23.89 -8.99
N TYR A 136 13.45 -22.68 -8.76
CA TYR A 136 14.78 -22.40 -8.24
C TYR A 136 14.70 -21.35 -7.10
N PRO A 137 15.67 -21.34 -6.18
CA PRO A 137 15.77 -20.29 -5.19
C PRO A 137 16.19 -18.97 -5.85
N ALA A 138 15.71 -17.86 -5.29
CA ALA A 138 15.98 -16.52 -5.80
C ALA A 138 17.33 -15.97 -5.33
N ASP A 139 18.06 -15.29 -6.21
CA ASP A 139 19.24 -14.52 -5.83
C ASP A 139 18.86 -13.15 -5.25
N LEU A 140 17.75 -12.59 -5.72
CA LEU A 140 17.11 -11.40 -5.17
C LEU A 140 15.60 -11.64 -5.06
N LEU A 141 15.06 -11.53 -3.85
CA LEU A 141 13.63 -11.46 -3.61
C LEU A 141 13.32 -10.03 -3.17
N TRP A 142 12.50 -9.37 -3.96
CA TRP A 142 12.00 -8.03 -3.71
C TRP A 142 10.55 -8.09 -3.26
N ALA A 143 10.19 -7.33 -2.22
CA ALA A 143 8.82 -7.14 -1.76
C ALA A 143 8.60 -5.66 -1.46
N SER A 144 7.71 -5.02 -2.19
CA SER A 144 7.46 -3.58 -2.08
C SER A 144 6.02 -3.32 -1.71
N ARG A 145 5.79 -2.75 -0.53
CA ARG A 145 4.45 -2.39 -0.04
C ARG A 145 3.47 -3.56 -0.10
N SER A 146 3.97 -4.77 0.15
CA SER A 146 3.20 -6.01 0.10
C SER A 146 3.22 -6.77 1.43
N VAL A 147 4.29 -6.65 2.21
CA VAL A 147 4.44 -7.38 3.48
C VAL A 147 3.42 -6.92 4.52
N HIS A 148 3.06 -5.64 4.52
CA HIS A 148 2.03 -5.12 5.42
C HIS A 148 0.60 -5.64 5.13
N HIS A 149 0.36 -6.27 3.99
CA HIS A 149 -0.89 -6.98 3.70
C HIS A 149 -0.90 -8.43 4.21
N LEU A 150 0.21 -8.93 4.74
CA LEU A 150 0.32 -10.27 5.31
C LEU A 150 0.08 -10.22 6.82
N GLY A 151 -0.84 -11.03 7.34
CA GLY A 151 -1.26 -11.00 8.73
C GLY A 151 -0.08 -11.20 9.70
N ASP A 152 0.71 -12.25 9.49
CA ASP A 152 1.95 -12.50 10.23
C ASP A 152 3.17 -12.11 9.37
N GLN A 153 3.63 -10.88 9.55
CA GLN A 153 4.77 -10.33 8.81
C GLN A 153 6.07 -11.09 9.09
N GLN A 154 6.29 -11.52 10.34
CA GLN A 154 7.49 -12.26 10.71
C GLN A 154 7.52 -13.65 10.05
N ALA A 155 6.41 -14.36 10.07
CA ALA A 155 6.30 -15.65 9.39
C ALA A 155 6.48 -15.50 7.87
N ALA A 156 5.92 -14.46 7.28
CA ALA A 156 6.07 -14.16 5.85
C ALA A 156 7.53 -13.88 5.48
N LEU A 157 8.23 -13.04 6.24
CA LEU A 157 9.66 -12.76 6.00
C LEU A 157 10.53 -14.01 6.16
N THR A 158 10.21 -14.89 7.11
CA THR A 158 10.89 -16.17 7.28
C THR A 158 10.68 -17.07 6.05
N ALA A 159 9.45 -17.18 5.56
CA ALA A 159 9.14 -17.93 4.34
C ALA A 159 9.83 -17.35 3.10
N PHE A 160 9.94 -16.02 3.00
CA PHE A 160 10.70 -15.37 1.91
C PHE A 160 12.19 -15.70 2.00
N ALA A 161 12.79 -15.65 3.20
CA ALA A 161 14.20 -15.99 3.41
C ALA A 161 14.52 -17.44 3.05
N GLU A 162 13.59 -18.37 3.28
CA GLU A 162 13.74 -19.78 2.88
C GLU A 162 13.78 -19.98 1.37
N ARG A 163 13.25 -19.06 0.59
CA ARG A 163 13.23 -19.12 -0.88
C ARG A 163 14.42 -18.44 -1.56
N LEU A 164 15.32 -17.84 -0.79
CA LEU A 164 16.57 -17.31 -1.32
C LEU A 164 17.59 -18.42 -1.59
N ALA A 165 18.47 -18.21 -2.54
CA ALA A 165 19.69 -18.98 -2.70
C ALA A 165 20.65 -18.70 -1.49
N PRO A 166 21.59 -19.59 -1.14
CA PRO A 166 22.69 -19.24 -0.26
C PRO A 166 23.42 -18.00 -0.78
N GLY A 167 23.58 -16.96 0.05
CA GLY A 167 24.09 -15.65 -0.37
C GLY A 167 23.08 -14.74 -1.05
N GLY A 168 21.85 -15.22 -1.32
CA GLY A 168 20.78 -14.41 -1.90
C GLY A 168 20.26 -13.32 -0.95
N THR A 169 19.70 -12.27 -1.50
CA THR A 169 19.25 -11.07 -0.79
C THR A 169 17.74 -10.97 -0.76
N LEU A 170 17.17 -10.74 0.41
CA LEU A 170 15.80 -10.22 0.57
C LEU A 170 15.88 -8.71 0.67
N ALA A 171 15.11 -8.02 -0.14
CA ALA A 171 14.95 -6.56 -0.11
C ALA A 171 13.47 -6.21 0.06
N VAL A 172 13.16 -5.51 1.15
CA VAL A 172 11.79 -5.12 1.50
C VAL A 172 11.69 -3.61 1.48
N LEU A 173 10.77 -3.06 0.70
CA LEU A 173 10.44 -1.64 0.72
C LEU A 173 9.18 -1.45 1.56
N GLU A 174 9.39 -1.03 2.80
CA GLU A 174 8.34 -0.72 3.76
C GLU A 174 8.75 0.52 4.59
N GLY A 175 7.76 1.27 5.04
CA GLY A 175 8.00 2.50 5.80
C GLY A 175 8.58 3.65 4.97
N GLY A 176 9.07 4.65 5.66
CA GLY A 176 9.52 5.91 5.10
C GLY A 176 8.66 7.09 5.56
N LEU A 177 8.45 8.07 4.68
CA LEU A 177 7.58 9.22 4.95
C LEU A 177 6.43 9.23 3.95
N PRO A 178 5.20 9.49 4.38
CA PRO A 178 4.06 9.64 3.49
C PRO A 178 4.32 10.77 2.48
N ALA A 179 3.75 10.63 1.28
CA ALA A 179 3.93 11.61 0.23
C ALA A 179 3.26 12.93 0.60
N ARG A 180 3.96 14.03 0.34
CA ARG A 180 3.46 15.40 0.45
C ARG A 180 3.19 15.95 -0.93
N PHE A 181 2.04 16.61 -1.09
CA PHE A 181 1.59 17.16 -2.38
C PHE A 181 1.27 18.64 -2.30
N LEU A 182 0.97 19.13 -1.10
CA LEU A 182 0.37 20.44 -0.87
C LEU A 182 1.22 21.27 0.10
N PRO A 183 1.29 22.60 -0.09
CA PRO A 183 1.85 23.46 0.94
C PRO A 183 1.02 23.39 2.21
N ARG A 184 1.64 23.72 3.34
CA ARG A 184 0.98 23.71 4.66
C ARG A 184 -0.26 24.60 4.72
N ASP A 185 -0.20 25.75 4.07
CA ASP A 185 -1.29 26.73 3.97
C ASP A 185 -1.70 26.86 2.52
N LEU A 186 -2.95 26.56 2.24
CA LEU A 186 -3.51 26.57 0.87
C LEU A 186 -4.03 27.96 0.45
N GLY A 187 -4.07 28.93 1.39
CA GLY A 187 -4.75 30.21 1.21
C GLY A 187 -6.29 30.12 1.41
N PHE A 188 -6.80 28.94 1.76
CA PHE A 188 -8.19 28.68 2.13
C PHE A 188 -8.26 27.40 2.96
N GLY A 189 -9.37 27.19 3.68
CA GLY A 189 -9.50 26.10 4.64
C GLY A 189 -8.53 26.28 5.82
N ARG A 190 -8.43 25.26 6.65
CA ARG A 190 -7.49 25.27 7.78
C ARG A 190 -6.10 24.85 7.34
N PRO A 191 -5.01 25.57 7.73
CA PRO A 191 -3.66 25.14 7.46
C PRO A 191 -3.37 23.74 7.99
N GLY A 192 -2.53 22.98 7.27
CA GLY A 192 -2.09 21.64 7.67
C GLY A 192 -3.07 20.51 7.32
N LEU A 193 -3.94 20.69 6.33
CA LEU A 193 -4.87 19.67 5.85
C LEU A 193 -4.19 18.31 5.67
N GLN A 194 -3.08 18.25 4.94
CA GLN A 194 -2.44 16.98 4.61
C GLN A 194 -1.93 16.23 5.84
N ALA A 195 -1.51 16.92 6.90
CA ALA A 195 -1.11 16.26 8.15
C ALA A 195 -2.30 15.60 8.88
N ARG A 196 -3.50 16.17 8.74
CA ARG A 196 -4.72 15.55 9.29
C ARG A 196 -5.18 14.37 8.45
N LEU A 197 -5.05 14.46 7.12
CA LEU A 197 -5.31 13.31 6.23
C LEU A 197 -4.37 12.14 6.52
N ASP A 198 -3.07 12.41 6.77
CA ASP A 198 -2.13 11.37 7.15
C ASP A 198 -2.51 10.69 8.48
N ALA A 199 -3.01 11.43 9.45
CA ALA A 199 -3.45 10.85 10.73
C ALA A 199 -4.63 9.87 10.51
N LEU A 200 -5.61 10.25 9.70
CA LEU A 200 -6.73 9.37 9.34
C LEU A 200 -6.28 8.15 8.54
N GLU A 201 -5.32 8.31 7.63
CA GLU A 201 -4.75 7.20 6.87
C GLU A 201 -4.02 6.20 7.80
N GLN A 202 -3.31 6.69 8.83
CA GLN A 202 -2.68 5.82 9.85
C GLN A 202 -3.74 5.03 10.65
N GLU A 203 -4.80 5.67 11.11
CA GLU A 203 -5.90 4.99 11.82
C GLU A 203 -6.58 3.94 10.92
N TRP A 204 -6.80 4.26 9.65
CA TRP A 204 -7.31 3.29 8.69
C TRP A 204 -6.34 2.12 8.50
N PHE A 205 -5.04 2.39 8.38
CA PHE A 205 -4.00 1.38 8.24
C PHE A 205 -3.95 0.43 9.45
N GLU A 206 -4.04 0.96 10.66
CA GLU A 206 -4.11 0.15 11.89
C GLU A 206 -5.33 -0.76 11.89
N ARG A 207 -6.52 -0.24 11.54
CA ARG A 207 -7.75 -1.03 11.41
C ARG A 207 -7.61 -2.13 10.35
N MET A 208 -7.07 -1.79 9.20
CA MET A 208 -6.81 -2.74 8.10
C MET A 208 -5.89 -3.86 8.59
N ARG A 209 -4.74 -3.51 9.19
CA ARG A 209 -3.78 -4.48 9.73
C ARG A 209 -4.42 -5.42 10.76
N ALA A 210 -5.20 -4.88 11.70
CA ALA A 210 -5.87 -5.65 12.73
C ALA A 210 -6.92 -6.63 12.16
N GLY A 211 -7.54 -6.28 11.04
CA GLY A 211 -8.56 -7.10 10.35
C GLY A 211 -8.00 -8.20 9.45
N LEU A 212 -6.69 -8.26 9.20
CA LEU A 212 -6.11 -9.27 8.32
C LEU A 212 -6.20 -10.68 8.93
N PRO A 213 -6.47 -11.73 8.13
CA PRO A 213 -6.43 -13.11 8.60
C PRO A 213 -5.09 -13.47 9.21
N GLY A 214 -5.11 -14.06 10.40
CA GLY A 214 -3.89 -14.43 11.12
C GLY A 214 -3.04 -13.23 11.54
N SER A 215 -3.66 -12.04 11.71
CA SER A 215 -2.95 -10.83 12.14
C SER A 215 -2.22 -11.04 13.47
N VAL A 216 -0.92 -10.78 13.46
CA VAL A 216 -0.05 -10.82 14.63
C VAL A 216 0.54 -9.42 14.82
N PRO A 217 0.36 -8.79 15.99
CA PRO A 217 1.01 -7.52 16.29
C PRO A 217 2.54 -7.66 16.23
N VAL A 218 3.18 -6.76 15.52
CA VAL A 218 4.64 -6.75 15.40
C VAL A 218 5.16 -5.32 15.50
N THR A 219 6.32 -5.15 16.14
CA THR A 219 7.05 -3.88 16.06
C THR A 219 7.75 -3.83 14.70
N GLU A 220 7.52 -2.79 13.92
CA GLU A 220 8.07 -2.62 12.58
C GLU A 220 9.56 -2.19 12.61
N ASP A 221 10.37 -2.91 13.40
CA ASP A 221 11.83 -2.85 13.32
C ASP A 221 12.30 -3.82 12.22
N TRP A 222 12.22 -3.36 10.98
CA TRP A 222 12.51 -4.18 9.81
C TRP A 222 13.88 -4.85 9.84
N PRO A 223 14.99 -4.19 10.27
CA PRO A 223 16.27 -4.87 10.46
C PRO A 223 16.21 -6.01 11.47
N ALA A 224 15.48 -5.84 12.59
CA ALA A 224 15.31 -6.90 13.58
C ALA A 224 14.45 -8.04 13.03
N LEU A 225 13.37 -7.76 12.30
CA LEU A 225 12.50 -8.75 11.65
C LEU A 225 13.29 -9.59 10.63
N LEU A 226 14.10 -8.95 9.78
CA LEU A 226 14.96 -9.64 8.81
C LEU A 226 16.00 -10.52 9.52
N THR A 227 16.58 -10.04 10.61
CA THR A 227 17.52 -10.83 11.43
C THR A 227 16.82 -12.04 12.07
N ALA A 228 15.60 -11.86 12.58
CA ALA A 228 14.78 -12.93 13.15
C ALA A 228 14.36 -13.96 12.09
N ALA A 229 14.22 -13.55 10.82
CA ALA A 229 14.01 -14.45 9.68
C ALA A 229 15.28 -15.23 9.26
N GLY A 230 16.40 -15.11 10.01
CA GLY A 230 17.66 -15.82 9.76
C GLY A 230 18.60 -15.14 8.78
N LEU A 231 18.29 -13.92 8.36
CA LEU A 231 19.14 -13.15 7.45
C LEU A 231 20.26 -12.44 8.22
N ARG A 232 21.36 -12.15 7.53
CA ARG A 232 22.53 -11.43 8.07
C ARG A 232 22.81 -10.18 7.23
N HIS A 233 23.75 -9.36 7.72
CA HIS A 233 24.16 -8.12 7.04
C HIS A 233 22.98 -7.19 6.71
N THR A 234 22.05 -7.07 7.68
CA THR A 234 20.88 -6.21 7.50
C THR A 234 21.30 -4.76 7.34
N ARG A 235 20.70 -4.09 6.37
CA ARG A 235 20.91 -2.68 6.05
C ARG A 235 19.60 -2.00 5.75
N SER A 236 19.57 -0.69 5.93
CA SER A 236 18.42 0.15 5.55
C SER A 236 18.94 1.37 4.79
N ARG A 237 18.22 1.74 3.73
CA ARG A 237 18.48 2.96 2.99
C ARG A 237 17.19 3.62 2.57
N THR A 238 17.09 4.92 2.84
CA THR A 238 15.93 5.74 2.43
C THR A 238 16.24 6.46 1.11
N PHE A 239 15.26 6.44 0.21
CA PHE A 239 15.30 7.07 -1.10
C PHE A 239 14.22 8.15 -1.16
N LEU A 240 14.61 9.34 -1.59
CA LEU A 240 13.74 10.50 -1.70
C LEU A 240 13.22 10.61 -3.13
N LEU A 241 11.91 10.80 -3.31
CA LEU A 241 11.35 11.33 -4.54
C LEU A 241 11.04 12.81 -4.30
N ASP A 242 11.63 13.67 -5.11
CA ASP A 242 11.44 15.14 -5.05
C ASP A 242 11.08 15.63 -6.45
N LEU A 243 9.80 15.95 -6.64
CA LEU A 243 9.28 16.55 -7.86
C LEU A 243 8.75 17.95 -7.51
N PRO A 244 9.59 18.99 -7.67
CA PRO A 244 9.21 20.36 -7.31
C PRO A 244 8.11 20.91 -8.21
N ALA A 245 7.42 21.93 -7.74
CA ALA A 245 6.48 22.70 -8.55
C ALA A 245 7.22 23.49 -9.66
N PRO A 246 6.65 23.62 -10.86
CA PRO A 246 5.41 23.00 -11.31
C PRO A 246 5.57 21.53 -11.69
N VAL A 247 4.67 20.67 -11.24
CA VAL A 247 4.70 19.24 -11.57
C VAL A 247 4.13 18.97 -12.97
N SER A 248 4.47 17.79 -13.53
CA SER A 248 3.91 17.31 -14.80
C SER A 248 2.40 17.02 -14.68
N ASP A 249 1.70 16.93 -15.82
CA ASP A 249 0.28 16.56 -15.86
C ASP A 249 0.04 15.17 -15.26
N HIS A 250 0.96 14.22 -15.47
CA HIS A 250 0.91 12.88 -14.86
C HIS A 250 0.98 12.97 -13.33
N ALA A 251 1.93 13.71 -12.77
CA ALA A 251 2.04 13.90 -11.33
C ALA A 251 0.81 14.61 -10.75
N ARG A 252 0.27 15.59 -11.46
CA ARG A 252 -0.94 16.33 -11.10
C ARG A 252 -2.18 15.40 -11.07
N ALA A 253 -2.33 14.55 -12.07
CA ALA A 253 -3.40 13.56 -12.13
C ALA A 253 -3.28 12.55 -10.97
N HIS A 254 -2.06 12.09 -10.66
CA HIS A 254 -1.80 11.22 -9.51
C HIS A 254 -2.19 11.89 -8.18
N ILE A 255 -1.82 13.16 -7.98
CA ILE A 255 -2.20 13.93 -6.78
C ILE A 255 -3.73 14.01 -6.66
N ALA A 256 -4.43 14.35 -7.74
CA ALA A 256 -5.89 14.43 -7.75
C ALA A 256 -6.52 13.07 -7.38
N THR A 257 -6.06 11.98 -8.00
CA THR A 257 -6.55 10.62 -7.72
C THR A 257 -6.30 10.23 -6.26
N THR A 258 -5.12 10.52 -5.71
CA THR A 258 -4.77 10.22 -4.33
C THR A 258 -5.66 11.00 -3.35
N LEU A 259 -5.85 12.30 -3.57
CA LEU A 259 -6.71 13.13 -2.71
C LEU A 259 -8.19 12.72 -2.83
N THR A 260 -8.66 12.32 -4.02
CA THR A 260 -10.03 11.77 -4.19
C THR A 260 -10.20 10.51 -3.36
N ARG A 261 -9.25 9.57 -3.44
CA ARG A 261 -9.29 8.33 -2.65
C ARG A 261 -9.30 8.62 -1.13
N LEU A 262 -8.44 9.52 -0.67
CA LEU A 262 -8.40 9.91 0.74
C LEU A 262 -9.71 10.54 1.20
N ARG A 263 -10.30 11.43 0.37
CA ARG A 263 -11.61 12.01 0.63
C ARG A 263 -12.69 10.95 0.78
N ASP A 264 -12.73 9.99 -0.15
CA ASP A 264 -13.79 8.99 -0.20
C ASP A 264 -13.64 7.95 0.92
N THR A 265 -12.40 7.50 1.22
CA THR A 265 -12.14 6.56 2.31
C THR A 265 -12.29 7.15 3.71
N ALA A 266 -12.01 8.43 3.88
CA ALA A 266 -12.08 9.11 5.17
C ALA A 266 -13.32 10.01 5.31
N ALA A 267 -14.30 9.93 4.41
CA ALA A 267 -15.45 10.85 4.37
C ALA A 267 -16.24 10.92 5.69
N GLU A 268 -16.36 9.81 6.40
CA GLU A 268 -17.07 9.73 7.69
C GLU A 268 -16.23 10.26 8.86
N ASP A 269 -14.91 10.22 8.75
CA ASP A 269 -13.94 10.61 9.79
C ASP A 269 -13.46 12.07 9.61
N LEU A 270 -13.66 12.66 8.41
CA LEU A 270 -13.29 14.04 8.12
C LEU A 270 -14.28 15.05 8.75
N ASP A 271 -13.74 16.13 9.30
CA ASP A 271 -14.60 17.24 9.69
C ASP A 271 -15.12 18.00 8.44
N ALA A 272 -16.22 18.73 8.61
CA ALA A 272 -16.90 19.42 7.50
C ALA A 272 -16.01 20.46 6.80
N ASP A 273 -15.10 21.11 7.50
CA ASP A 273 -14.20 22.13 6.95
C ASP A 273 -13.12 21.48 6.07
N ASP A 274 -12.57 20.34 6.49
CA ASP A 274 -11.57 19.61 5.71
C ASP A 274 -12.20 18.93 4.51
N LEU A 275 -13.42 18.40 4.65
CA LEU A 275 -14.18 17.84 3.51
C LEU A 275 -14.46 18.94 2.46
N ALA A 276 -14.97 20.12 2.88
CA ALA A 276 -15.20 21.24 1.98
C ALA A 276 -13.90 21.75 1.32
N THR A 277 -12.79 21.68 2.05
CA THR A 277 -11.46 22.06 1.52
C THR A 277 -11.01 21.06 0.44
N LEU A 278 -11.22 19.75 0.65
CA LEU A 278 -10.93 18.71 -0.35
C LEU A 278 -11.85 18.83 -1.56
N ASP A 279 -13.14 19.07 -1.38
CA ASP A 279 -14.08 19.29 -2.48
C ASP A 279 -13.62 20.43 -3.38
N ARG A 280 -13.19 21.54 -2.77
CA ARG A 280 -12.65 22.67 -3.51
C ARG A 280 -11.32 22.37 -4.20
N LEU A 281 -10.42 21.62 -3.56
CA LEU A 281 -9.15 21.19 -4.15
C LEU A 281 -9.35 20.30 -5.38
N LEU A 282 -10.39 19.48 -5.35
CA LEU A 282 -10.69 18.49 -6.39
C LEU A 282 -11.59 19.04 -7.49
N ASP A 283 -12.22 20.23 -7.32
CA ASP A 283 -13.01 20.86 -8.36
C ASP A 283 -12.12 21.30 -9.53
N PRO A 284 -12.27 20.71 -10.73
CA PRO A 284 -11.47 21.08 -11.89
C PRO A 284 -11.74 22.51 -12.41
N ALA A 285 -12.86 23.13 -11.98
CA ALA A 285 -13.21 24.49 -12.34
C ALA A 285 -12.61 25.54 -11.40
N ASP A 286 -12.29 25.17 -10.13
CA ASP A 286 -11.73 26.10 -9.16
C ASP A 286 -10.26 26.44 -9.49
N PRO A 287 -9.90 27.75 -9.62
CA PRO A 287 -8.51 28.17 -9.83
C PRO A 287 -7.55 27.73 -8.72
N ALA A 288 -8.05 27.50 -7.50
CA ALA A 288 -7.29 27.01 -6.36
C ALA A 288 -7.24 25.47 -6.28
N GLY A 289 -7.91 24.77 -7.19
CA GLY A 289 -7.91 23.31 -7.29
C GLY A 289 -6.56 22.74 -7.74
N VAL A 290 -6.30 21.47 -7.41
CA VAL A 290 -5.03 20.80 -7.75
C VAL A 290 -4.73 20.76 -9.24
N HIS A 291 -5.76 20.85 -10.07
CA HIS A 291 -5.62 20.88 -11.52
C HIS A 291 -5.01 22.19 -12.06
N ARG A 292 -5.08 23.28 -11.31
CA ARG A 292 -4.72 24.62 -11.77
C ARG A 292 -3.69 25.33 -10.89
N ARG A 293 -3.65 25.03 -9.59
CA ARG A 293 -2.73 25.70 -8.68
C ARG A 293 -1.27 25.42 -9.03
N PRO A 294 -0.37 26.44 -8.95
CA PRO A 294 1.00 26.31 -9.41
C PRO A 294 1.94 25.64 -8.40
N ASP A 295 1.53 25.49 -7.15
CA ASP A 295 2.36 25.15 -5.98
C ASP A 295 2.23 23.70 -5.50
N VAL A 296 1.57 22.82 -6.28
CA VAL A 296 1.58 21.38 -6.01
C VAL A 296 2.93 20.77 -6.36
N PHE A 297 3.36 19.81 -5.54
CA PHE A 297 4.64 19.12 -5.69
C PHE A 297 4.46 17.64 -5.30
N VAL A 298 5.48 16.81 -5.48
CA VAL A 298 5.51 15.45 -4.89
C VAL A 298 6.82 15.31 -4.13
N LEU A 299 6.71 15.11 -2.84
CA LEU A 299 7.85 14.83 -1.96
C LEU A 299 7.53 13.60 -1.13
N ALA A 300 8.28 12.52 -1.34
CA ALA A 300 8.09 11.27 -0.64
C ALA A 300 9.43 10.62 -0.30
N ALA A 301 9.46 9.79 0.72
CA ALA A 301 10.63 9.00 1.05
C ALA A 301 10.23 7.56 1.33
N HIS A 302 10.87 6.61 0.65
CA HIS A 302 10.68 5.19 0.88
C HIS A 302 11.95 4.55 1.42
N THR A 303 11.81 3.66 2.39
CA THR A 303 12.94 2.95 2.98
C THR A 303 12.99 1.52 2.49
N VAL A 304 14.15 1.10 2.01
CA VAL A 304 14.45 -0.28 1.63
C VAL A 304 15.31 -0.90 2.71
N HIS A 305 14.89 -2.06 3.18
CA HIS A 305 15.58 -2.88 4.16
C HIS A 305 16.09 -4.15 3.47
N THR A 306 17.35 -4.49 3.63
CA THR A 306 17.94 -5.69 3.01
C THR A 306 18.50 -6.62 4.06
N GLY A 307 18.52 -7.92 3.75
CA GLY A 307 19.20 -8.93 4.51
C GLY A 307 19.64 -10.06 3.60
N VAL A 308 20.78 -10.68 3.91
CA VAL A 308 21.42 -11.72 3.10
C VAL A 308 21.24 -13.08 3.76
N ARG A 309 20.83 -14.10 3.00
CA ARG A 309 20.80 -15.49 3.46
C ARG A 309 22.23 -16.00 3.66
N PRO A 310 22.56 -16.59 4.81
CA PRO A 310 23.87 -17.22 5.02
C PRO A 310 24.18 -18.28 3.95
N VAL A 311 25.47 -18.41 3.62
CA VAL A 311 26.00 -19.47 2.73
C VAL A 311 26.05 -20.81 3.47
#